data_8ed7e61b7d19482c4b60e836fc95e92b
#
_entry.id   8ed7e61b7d19482c4b60e836fc95e92b
#
_cell.length_a   1.000
_cell.length_b   1.000
_cell.length_c   1.000
_cell.angle_alpha   90.00
_cell.angle_beta   90.00
_cell.angle_gamma   90.00
#
_symmetry.space_group_name_H-M   'P 1'
#
loop_
_entity.id
_entity.type
_entity.pdbx_description
1 polymer ?
#
loop_
_entity_poly.entity_id
_entity_poly.type
_entity_poly.pdbx_seq_one_letter_code
_entity_poly.pdbx_strand_id
1 'polypeptide(L)'
;MRKIKFVIGVFALVIVSCVPKSESIPDMNETDPYIWLEEVEGETALNWVREQNTVTLTELQSDPRFQQFESEALAIYEAKDRIVYGQIRGDYIYNFWQDDVHIRGIWRRSPVAAYLENKPEWDVLLDIDTLAEAEEENWVYKSTSGL
;
A
#
# COMPACT_ATOMS: atom_id res chain seq x y z
N MET A 1 -67.89 41.84 -35.18
CA MET A 1 -66.69 41.23 -35.76
C MET A 1 -65.47 41.51 -34.86
N ARG A 2 -65.05 40.56 -34.08
CA ARG A 2 -64.03 40.71 -33.06
C ARG A 2 -62.71 40.08 -33.60
N LYS A 3 -61.69 40.90 -33.83
CA LYS A 3 -60.39 40.44 -34.37
C LYS A 3 -59.52 39.94 -33.23
N ILE A 4 -59.26 38.64 -33.23
CA ILE A 4 -58.33 37.97 -32.30
C ILE A 4 -56.90 38.17 -32.84
N LYS A 5 -56.07 38.86 -32.07
CA LYS A 5 -54.59 38.97 -32.36
C LYS A 5 -53.91 37.79 -31.73
N PHE A 6 -53.30 36.98 -32.60
CA PHE A 6 -52.43 35.87 -32.18
C PHE A 6 -51.02 36.44 -31.90
N VAL A 7 -50.58 36.34 -30.65
CA VAL A 7 -49.19 36.69 -30.25
C VAL A 7 -48.44 35.37 -30.24
N ILE A 8 -47.53 35.21 -31.21
CA ILE A 8 -46.61 34.07 -31.24
C ILE A 8 -45.39 34.46 -30.38
N GLY A 9 -45.32 33.89 -29.18
CA GLY A 9 -44.13 33.98 -28.33
C GLY A 9 -43.07 33.00 -28.80
N VAL A 10 -41.93 33.53 -29.31
CA VAL A 10 -40.75 32.72 -29.63
C VAL A 10 -40.01 32.41 -28.31
N PHE A 11 -40.11 31.16 -27.89
CA PHE A 11 -39.36 30.64 -26.74
C PHE A 11 -37.95 30.25 -27.24
N ALA A 12 -36.96 31.06 -26.97
CA ALA A 12 -35.56 30.75 -27.27
C ALA A 12 -35.02 29.77 -26.21
N LEU A 13 -34.90 28.49 -26.59
CA LEU A 13 -34.28 27.46 -25.76
C LEU A 13 -32.77 27.65 -25.76
N VAL A 14 -32.22 28.23 -24.69
CA VAL A 14 -30.76 28.29 -24.50
C VAL A 14 -30.26 26.95 -24.03
N ILE A 15 -29.71 26.15 -24.92
CA ILE A 15 -29.01 24.91 -24.59
C ILE A 15 -27.63 25.30 -24.06
N VAL A 16 -27.46 25.32 -22.73
CA VAL A 16 -26.15 25.41 -22.11
C VAL A 16 -25.45 24.05 -22.33
N SER A 17 -24.63 23.97 -23.38
CA SER A 17 -23.76 22.84 -23.61
C SER A 17 -22.64 22.87 -22.55
N CYS A 18 -22.75 22.02 -21.53
CA CYS A 18 -21.60 21.68 -20.66
C CYS A 18 -20.56 20.93 -21.50
N VAL A 19 -19.62 21.65 -22.08
CA VAL A 19 -18.43 21.04 -22.63
C VAL A 19 -17.58 20.60 -21.44
N PRO A 20 -17.28 19.29 -21.26
CA PRO A 20 -16.33 18.90 -20.23
C PRO A 20 -15.00 19.57 -20.54
N LYS A 21 -14.46 20.31 -19.57
CA LYS A 21 -13.13 20.89 -19.66
C LYS A 21 -12.16 19.71 -19.86
N SER A 22 -11.62 19.57 -21.07
CA SER A 22 -10.54 18.65 -21.35
C SER A 22 -9.40 19.01 -20.39
N GLU A 23 -9.16 18.15 -19.40
CA GLU A 23 -7.91 18.23 -18.66
C GLU A 23 -6.80 18.00 -19.70
N SER A 24 -6.05 19.04 -19.99
CA SER A 24 -4.88 18.94 -20.84
C SER A 24 -3.94 17.92 -20.19
N ILE A 25 -3.60 16.86 -20.92
CA ILE A 25 -2.53 15.95 -20.52
C ILE A 25 -1.31 16.84 -20.25
N PRO A 26 -0.67 16.76 -19.07
CA PRO A 26 0.51 17.56 -18.76
C PRO A 26 1.53 17.39 -19.90
N ASP A 27 2.12 18.50 -20.34
CA ASP A 27 3.18 18.46 -21.34
C ASP A 27 4.34 17.63 -20.77
N MET A 28 4.58 16.46 -21.36
CA MET A 28 5.67 15.55 -20.95
C MET A 28 7.07 16.18 -21.07
N ASN A 29 7.14 17.43 -21.52
CA ASN A 29 8.35 18.23 -21.61
C ASN A 29 8.54 19.18 -20.39
N GLU A 30 7.57 19.24 -19.48
CA GLU A 30 7.72 20.01 -18.26
C GLU A 30 8.61 19.21 -17.29
N THR A 31 9.76 19.73 -16.97
CA THR A 31 10.71 19.09 -16.04
C THR A 31 10.01 18.92 -14.69
N ASP A 32 9.85 17.70 -14.22
CA ASP A 32 9.24 17.41 -12.91
C ASP A 32 9.98 18.19 -11.80
N PRO A 33 9.30 19.12 -11.12
CA PRO A 33 9.93 19.91 -10.06
C PRO A 33 10.32 19.07 -8.82
N TYR A 34 9.86 17.82 -8.75
CA TYR A 34 10.11 16.91 -7.65
C TYR A 34 11.09 15.78 -7.97
N ILE A 35 11.73 15.80 -9.14
CA ILE A 35 12.67 14.74 -9.56
C ILE A 35 13.80 14.50 -8.53
N TRP A 36 14.16 15.50 -7.76
CA TRP A 36 15.14 15.40 -6.68
C TRP A 36 14.73 14.46 -5.53
N LEU A 37 13.42 14.15 -5.40
CA LEU A 37 12.91 13.17 -4.43
C LEU A 37 13.20 11.71 -4.84
N GLU A 38 13.60 11.47 -6.09
CA GLU A 38 14.01 10.14 -6.55
C GLU A 38 15.36 9.70 -5.98
N GLU A 39 16.14 10.64 -5.43
CA GLU A 39 17.37 10.33 -4.71
C GLU A 39 17.05 9.76 -3.32
N VAL A 40 16.81 8.44 -3.25
CA VAL A 40 16.36 7.73 -2.05
C VAL A 40 17.26 7.98 -0.82
N GLU A 41 18.58 8.13 -1.02
CA GLU A 41 19.57 8.40 0.03
C GLU A 41 20.07 9.86 0.03
N GLY A 42 19.49 10.71 -0.82
CA GLY A 42 19.85 12.13 -0.93
C GLY A 42 19.46 12.92 0.32
N GLU A 43 20.42 13.63 0.93
CA GLU A 43 20.17 14.43 2.14
C GLU A 43 19.02 15.43 1.98
N THR A 44 18.88 16.04 0.80
CA THR A 44 17.80 17.00 0.52
C THR A 44 16.43 16.29 0.54
N ALA A 45 16.33 15.14 -0.11
CA ALA A 45 15.09 14.35 -0.15
C ALA A 45 14.74 13.84 1.26
N LEU A 46 15.71 13.29 1.98
CA LEU A 46 15.51 12.79 3.34
C LEU A 46 15.12 13.90 4.33
N ASN A 47 15.69 15.09 4.22
CA ASN A 47 15.32 16.21 5.08
C ASN A 47 13.88 16.66 4.82
N TRP A 48 13.48 16.79 3.57
CA TRP A 48 12.09 17.10 3.23
C TRP A 48 11.12 16.05 3.79
N VAL A 49 11.42 14.77 3.64
CA VAL A 49 10.60 13.67 4.20
C VAL A 49 10.49 13.78 5.73
N ARG A 50 11.59 14.08 6.43
CA ARG A 50 11.58 14.27 7.91
C ARG A 50 10.71 15.46 8.32
N GLU A 51 10.76 16.57 7.57
CA GLU A 51 9.91 17.73 7.81
C GLU A 51 8.43 17.40 7.61
N GLN A 52 8.07 16.73 6.49
CA GLN A 52 6.69 16.32 6.23
C GLN A 52 6.18 15.33 7.29
N ASN A 53 7.01 14.37 7.68
CA ASN A 53 6.68 13.43 8.74
C ASN A 53 6.45 14.12 10.07
N THR A 54 7.24 15.14 10.40
CA THR A 54 7.06 15.91 11.65
C THR A 54 5.70 16.59 11.68
N VAL A 55 5.29 17.22 10.58
CA VAL A 55 3.95 17.88 10.47
C VAL A 55 2.85 16.83 10.62
N THR A 56 2.91 15.76 9.83
CA THR A 56 1.89 14.71 9.81
C THR A 56 1.75 13.99 11.15
N LEU A 57 2.88 13.59 11.76
CA LEU A 57 2.86 12.91 13.06
C LEU A 57 2.34 13.82 14.17
N THR A 58 2.72 15.12 14.17
CA THR A 58 2.22 16.05 15.15
C THR A 58 0.69 16.19 15.06
N GLU A 59 0.15 16.26 13.85
CA GLU A 59 -1.30 16.35 13.64
C GLU A 59 -2.00 15.06 14.08
N LEU A 60 -1.55 13.89 13.58
CA LEU A 60 -2.20 12.62 13.86
C LEU A 60 -2.09 12.21 15.33
N GLN A 61 -0.93 12.39 15.96
CA GLN A 61 -0.72 12.03 17.37
C GLN A 61 -1.41 12.98 18.35
N SER A 62 -1.84 14.15 17.88
CA SER A 62 -2.66 15.05 18.70
C SER A 62 -4.10 14.55 18.88
N ASP A 63 -4.58 13.63 18.05
CA ASP A 63 -5.91 13.01 18.22
C ASP A 63 -5.89 12.08 19.45
N PRO A 64 -6.80 12.27 20.43
CA PRO A 64 -6.83 11.45 21.65
C PRO A 64 -7.09 9.97 21.40
N ARG A 65 -7.57 9.59 20.22
CA ARG A 65 -7.80 8.20 19.82
C ARG A 65 -6.55 7.52 19.23
N PHE A 66 -5.53 8.30 18.89
CA PHE A 66 -4.34 7.78 18.19
C PHE A 66 -3.69 6.62 18.95
N GLN A 67 -3.42 6.81 20.24
CA GLN A 67 -2.77 5.77 21.06
C GLN A 67 -3.60 4.49 21.17
N GLN A 68 -4.93 4.62 21.22
CA GLN A 68 -5.80 3.46 21.25
C GLN A 68 -5.70 2.69 19.93
N PHE A 69 -5.84 3.38 18.78
CA PHE A 69 -5.76 2.74 17.47
C PHE A 69 -4.37 2.13 17.20
N GLU A 70 -3.30 2.80 17.61
CA GLU A 70 -1.95 2.27 17.51
C GLU A 70 -1.80 0.96 18.29
N SER A 71 -2.22 0.92 19.55
CA SER A 71 -2.14 -0.26 20.38
C SER A 71 -3.02 -1.42 19.89
N GLU A 72 -4.23 -1.12 19.39
CA GLU A 72 -5.13 -2.13 18.82
C GLU A 72 -4.55 -2.69 17.50
N ALA A 73 -4.00 -1.84 16.65
CA ALA A 73 -3.36 -2.27 15.40
C ALA A 73 -2.12 -3.13 15.70
N LEU A 74 -1.28 -2.71 16.65
CA LEU A 74 -0.09 -3.46 17.04
C LEU A 74 -0.47 -4.86 17.58
N ALA A 75 -1.49 -4.94 18.43
CA ALA A 75 -1.99 -6.21 18.95
C ALA A 75 -2.46 -7.17 17.85
N ILE A 76 -3.06 -6.65 16.78
CA ILE A 76 -3.46 -7.44 15.61
C ILE A 76 -2.23 -7.92 14.82
N TYR A 77 -1.23 -7.05 14.60
CA TYR A 77 -0.02 -7.40 13.87
C TYR A 77 0.85 -8.43 14.63
N GLU A 78 0.89 -8.35 15.95
CA GLU A 78 1.65 -9.26 16.81
C GLU A 78 0.89 -10.54 17.19
N ALA A 79 -0.40 -10.66 16.79
CA ALA A 79 -1.22 -11.82 17.13
C ALA A 79 -0.57 -13.12 16.63
N LYS A 80 -0.44 -14.10 17.53
CA LYS A 80 0.22 -15.40 17.25
C LYS A 80 -0.75 -16.44 16.66
N ASP A 81 -2.05 -16.18 16.74
CA ASP A 81 -3.14 -17.00 16.22
C ASP A 81 -3.56 -16.63 14.77
N ARG A 82 -2.72 -15.85 14.09
CA ARG A 82 -2.98 -15.45 12.71
C ARG A 82 -3.09 -16.68 11.80
N ILE A 83 -4.09 -16.65 10.91
CA ILE A 83 -4.23 -17.67 9.87
C ILE A 83 -3.03 -17.60 8.92
N VAL A 84 -2.34 -18.72 8.78
CA VAL A 84 -1.18 -18.82 7.90
C VAL A 84 -1.67 -19.08 6.48
N TYR A 85 -1.59 -18.07 5.62
CA TYR A 85 -1.84 -18.23 4.20
C TYR A 85 -0.57 -18.67 3.49
N GLY A 86 -0.70 -19.57 2.51
CA GLY A 86 0.44 -20.05 1.74
C GLY A 86 0.05 -20.49 0.34
N GLN A 87 1.06 -20.79 -0.45
CA GLN A 87 0.91 -21.31 -1.82
C GLN A 87 1.23 -22.80 -1.84
N ILE A 88 0.30 -23.62 -2.33
CA ILE A 88 0.52 -25.05 -2.50
C ILE A 88 1.33 -25.26 -3.80
N ARG A 89 2.45 -25.98 -3.68
CA ARG A 89 3.29 -26.42 -4.79
C ARG A 89 3.72 -27.86 -4.54
N GLY A 90 3.20 -28.79 -5.35
CA GLY A 90 3.37 -30.22 -5.10
C GLY A 90 2.79 -30.63 -3.74
N ASP A 91 3.57 -31.33 -2.95
CA ASP A 91 3.16 -31.86 -1.64
C ASP A 91 3.37 -30.87 -0.48
N TYR A 92 3.80 -29.63 -0.76
CA TYR A 92 4.12 -28.64 0.23
C TYR A 92 3.28 -27.37 0.09
N ILE A 93 2.99 -26.76 1.23
CA ILE A 93 2.52 -25.37 1.32
C ILE A 93 3.69 -24.48 1.69
N TYR A 94 3.87 -23.39 0.95
CA TYR A 94 4.92 -22.39 1.13
C TYR A 94 4.31 -21.13 1.70
N ASN A 95 5.00 -20.53 2.66
CA ASN A 95 4.54 -19.35 3.37
C ASN A 95 5.70 -18.41 3.65
N PHE A 96 5.46 -17.11 3.47
CA PHE A 96 6.31 -16.07 4.02
C PHE A 96 5.73 -15.65 5.37
N TRP A 97 6.56 -15.58 6.41
CA TRP A 97 6.14 -15.28 7.77
C TRP A 97 7.03 -14.20 8.40
N GLN A 98 6.39 -13.26 9.08
CA GLN A 98 7.03 -12.25 9.92
C GLN A 98 6.39 -12.26 11.30
N ASP A 99 7.19 -12.08 12.33
CA ASP A 99 6.78 -11.93 13.73
C ASP A 99 7.78 -11.08 14.51
N ASP A 100 7.64 -11.07 15.85
CA ASP A 100 8.51 -10.32 16.75
C ASP A 100 9.97 -10.85 16.81
N VAL A 101 10.24 -12.02 16.27
CA VAL A 101 11.58 -12.64 16.18
C VAL A 101 12.16 -12.47 14.78
N HIS A 102 11.34 -12.68 13.75
CA HIS A 102 11.74 -12.62 12.35
C HIS A 102 11.22 -11.32 11.72
N ILE A 103 11.90 -10.21 12.02
CA ILE A 103 11.47 -8.85 11.63
C ILE A 103 11.47 -8.68 10.11
N ARG A 104 12.51 -9.19 9.43
CA ARG A 104 12.61 -9.20 7.97
C ARG A 104 11.84 -10.35 7.36
N GLY A 105 11.61 -11.40 8.13
CA GLY A 105 10.79 -12.55 7.81
C GLY A 105 11.57 -13.77 7.33
N ILE A 106 10.84 -14.87 7.33
CA ILE A 106 11.32 -16.18 6.89
C ILE A 106 10.46 -16.72 5.74
N TRP A 107 11.12 -17.36 4.78
CA TRP A 107 10.48 -18.19 3.78
C TRP A 107 10.52 -19.64 4.26
N ARG A 108 9.36 -20.25 4.41
CA ARG A 108 9.22 -21.58 4.99
C ARG A 108 8.21 -22.43 4.23
N ARG A 109 8.25 -23.75 4.44
CA ARG A 109 7.28 -24.69 3.89
C ARG A 109 6.86 -25.72 4.94
N SER A 110 5.71 -26.35 4.72
CA SER A 110 5.25 -27.50 5.49
C SER A 110 4.57 -28.50 4.56
N PRO A 111 4.59 -29.82 4.85
CA PRO A 111 3.76 -30.78 4.13
C PRO A 111 2.28 -30.37 4.17
N VAL A 112 1.59 -30.43 3.04
CA VAL A 112 0.16 -30.09 2.93
C VAL A 112 -0.68 -30.93 3.89
N ALA A 113 -0.35 -32.21 4.05
CA ALA A 113 -1.06 -33.10 4.97
C ALA A 113 -1.01 -32.58 6.43
N ALA A 114 0.17 -32.23 6.91
CA ALA A 114 0.35 -31.70 8.27
C ALA A 114 -0.35 -30.34 8.45
N TYR A 115 -0.33 -29.51 7.43
CA TYR A 115 -1.04 -28.22 7.44
C TYR A 115 -2.56 -28.40 7.54
N LEU A 116 -3.14 -29.33 6.79
CA LEU A 116 -4.58 -29.62 6.82
C LEU A 116 -5.04 -30.22 8.17
N GLU A 117 -4.15 -30.87 8.89
CA GLU A 117 -4.41 -31.38 10.25
C GLU A 117 -4.25 -30.31 11.34
N ASN A 118 -4.04 -29.03 10.98
CA ASN A 118 -3.71 -27.93 11.91
C ASN A 118 -2.45 -28.20 12.76
N LYS A 119 -1.51 -28.95 12.23
CA LYS A 119 -0.21 -29.26 12.85
C LYS A 119 0.92 -29.04 11.84
N PRO A 120 1.09 -27.84 11.30
CA PRO A 120 2.12 -27.61 10.30
C PRO A 120 3.52 -27.84 10.87
N GLU A 121 4.33 -28.56 10.12
CA GLU A 121 5.74 -28.80 10.43
C GLU A 121 6.58 -27.88 9.53
N TRP A 122 6.92 -26.69 10.04
CA TRP A 122 7.59 -25.68 9.27
C TRP A 122 9.08 -25.94 9.11
N ASP A 123 9.51 -26.12 7.87
CA ASP A 123 10.91 -26.17 7.44
C ASP A 123 11.29 -24.79 6.90
N VAL A 124 12.26 -24.13 7.54
CA VAL A 124 12.73 -22.79 7.15
C VAL A 124 13.70 -22.96 5.98
N LEU A 125 13.35 -22.36 4.86
CA LEU A 125 14.14 -22.39 3.63
C LEU A 125 15.10 -21.20 3.52
N LEU A 126 14.66 -20.03 4.02
CA LEU A 126 15.43 -18.81 4.03
C LEU A 126 15.01 -17.95 5.24
N ASP A 127 15.99 -17.57 6.03
CA ASP A 127 15.85 -16.57 7.09
C ASP A 127 16.52 -15.28 6.62
N ILE A 128 15.71 -14.22 6.43
CA ILE A 128 16.18 -12.97 5.85
C ILE A 128 16.92 -12.13 6.89
N ASP A 129 16.56 -12.25 8.18
CA ASP A 129 17.28 -11.58 9.26
C ASP A 129 18.70 -12.12 9.38
N THR A 130 18.85 -13.45 9.37
CA THR A 130 20.18 -14.12 9.38
C THR A 130 21.00 -13.78 8.14
N LEU A 131 20.38 -13.75 6.96
CA LEU A 131 21.08 -13.39 5.72
C LEU A 131 21.54 -11.93 5.75
N ALA A 132 20.67 -11.01 6.19
CA ALA A 132 20.97 -9.59 6.28
C ALA A 132 22.14 -9.31 7.23
N GLU A 133 22.19 -10.03 8.37
CA GLU A 133 23.30 -9.94 9.32
C GLU A 133 24.61 -10.49 8.75
N ALA A 134 24.56 -11.64 8.05
CA ALA A 134 25.75 -12.30 7.50
C ALA A 134 26.40 -11.51 6.35
N GLU A 135 25.60 -10.80 5.56
CA GLU A 135 26.06 -10.03 4.40
C GLU A 135 26.20 -8.52 4.69
N GLU A 136 25.80 -8.06 5.88
CA GLU A 136 25.76 -6.64 6.28
C GLU A 136 24.91 -5.79 5.32
N GLU A 137 23.82 -6.39 4.76
CA GLU A 137 22.97 -5.76 3.76
C GLU A 137 21.53 -5.63 4.23
N ASN A 138 20.83 -4.59 3.73
CA ASN A 138 19.43 -4.34 4.07
C ASN A 138 18.47 -5.11 3.16
N TRP A 139 18.48 -6.45 3.26
CA TRP A 139 17.61 -7.31 2.46
C TRP A 139 16.13 -7.13 2.78
N VAL A 140 15.31 -7.08 1.74
CA VAL A 140 13.86 -7.01 1.83
C VAL A 140 13.24 -8.07 0.91
N TYR A 141 12.34 -8.88 1.46
CA TYR A 141 11.59 -9.85 0.66
C TYR A 141 10.60 -9.13 -0.26
N LYS A 142 10.64 -9.43 -1.55
CA LYS A 142 9.67 -8.93 -2.52
C LYS A 142 8.71 -10.02 -3.00
N SER A 143 9.24 -11.14 -3.46
CA SER A 143 8.44 -12.26 -3.98
C SER A 143 9.29 -13.50 -4.19
N THR A 144 8.63 -14.65 -4.35
CA THR A 144 9.23 -15.88 -4.87
C THR A 144 8.53 -16.32 -6.15
N SER A 145 9.30 -16.77 -7.14
CA SER A 145 8.79 -17.51 -8.28
C SER A 145 9.24 -18.96 -8.18
N GLY A 146 8.35 -19.91 -8.45
CA GLY A 146 8.73 -21.32 -8.63
C GLY A 146 9.19 -21.55 -10.07
N LEU A 147 10.24 -22.34 -10.22
CA LEU A 147 10.65 -22.92 -11.51
C LEU A 147 9.79 -24.14 -11.80
#